data_c54dea85ca8c11be459d5fd49763639d
#
_entry.id   c54dea85ca8c11be459d5fd49763639d
#
_cell.length_a   1.000
_cell.length_b   1.000
_cell.length_c   1.000
_cell.angle_alpha   90.00
_cell.angle_beta   90.00
_cell.angle_gamma   90.00
#
_symmetry.space_group_name_H-M   'P 1'
#
loop_
_entity.id
_entity.type
_entity.pdbx_description
1 polymer ?
#
loop_
_entity_poly.entity_id
_entity_poly.type
_entity_poly.pdbx_seq_one_letter_code
_entity_poly.pdbx_strand_id
1 'polypeptide(L)'
;MTLDPSLMRKIDLLVDGTRFTNRSQTAELLLKLGMEQFRPERTALILCGGLEPRIKPTSFATPKPLLPIGYQPLLEYQIEYLKRFEFDRIILAIGFLQEQIVRYLDERKLGVRLRYSFEKEPLDTGGAIKNAELMISSDFLTLNGDVIFSGLDLDKVVHAHKKSESMVTVVLAKSRTPARFGAVELDAENRVVSFVEKPRKQTVGESWVNAGVYVIQPSVLGKIAKAKRASLELDVFPKLMRESKIFGYKHEGYWADVGTPEDYLRVQRDILTGAFKPQDGIPST
;
A
#
# COMPACT_ATOMS: atom_id res chain seq x y z
N MET A 1 -8.36 3.98 -34.31
CA MET A 1 -6.92 3.61 -34.33
C MET A 1 -6.72 2.75 -35.56
N THR A 2 -5.90 3.20 -36.53
CA THR A 2 -5.62 2.43 -37.74
C THR A 2 -4.28 1.76 -37.55
N LEU A 3 -4.21 0.44 -37.65
CA LEU A 3 -2.96 -0.30 -37.58
C LEU A 3 -2.22 -0.21 -38.92
N ASP A 4 -0.90 -0.24 -38.86
CA ASP A 4 -0.04 -0.28 -40.05
C ASP A 4 -0.35 -1.51 -40.92
N PRO A 5 -0.41 -1.39 -42.27
CA PRO A 5 -0.73 -2.51 -43.13
C PRO A 5 0.24 -3.70 -43.03
N SER A 6 1.51 -3.45 -42.69
CA SER A 6 2.49 -4.54 -42.48
C SER A 6 2.18 -5.33 -41.21
N LEU A 7 1.71 -4.64 -40.14
CA LEU A 7 1.29 -5.28 -38.90
C LEU A 7 0.01 -6.08 -39.11
N MET A 8 -0.92 -5.55 -39.92
CA MET A 8 -2.16 -6.28 -40.27
C MET A 8 -1.88 -7.60 -40.99
N ARG A 9 -0.93 -7.61 -41.95
CA ARG A 9 -0.52 -8.84 -42.59
C ARG A 9 0.09 -9.87 -41.64
N LYS A 10 0.86 -9.43 -40.64
CA LYS A 10 1.41 -10.33 -39.60
C LYS A 10 0.32 -10.91 -38.73
N ILE A 11 -0.70 -10.11 -38.40
CA ILE A 11 -1.89 -10.62 -37.67
C ILE A 11 -2.63 -11.66 -38.49
N ASP A 12 -2.81 -11.41 -39.80
CA ASP A 12 -3.46 -12.37 -40.71
C ASP A 12 -2.76 -13.73 -40.79
N LEU A 13 -1.44 -13.76 -40.73
CA LEU A 13 -0.65 -14.99 -40.70
C LEU A 13 -0.84 -15.80 -39.41
N LEU A 14 -1.30 -15.18 -38.33
CA LEU A 14 -1.55 -15.85 -37.06
C LEU A 14 -2.99 -16.37 -36.93
N VAL A 15 -3.92 -15.89 -37.77
CA VAL A 15 -5.31 -16.38 -37.77
C VAL A 15 -5.36 -17.77 -38.38
N ASP A 16 -5.54 -18.78 -37.54
CA ASP A 16 -5.54 -20.21 -37.95
C ASP A 16 -6.93 -20.86 -37.90
N GLY A 17 -7.94 -20.10 -37.51
CA GLY A 17 -9.34 -20.57 -37.38
C GLY A 17 -9.62 -21.47 -36.18
N THR A 18 -8.59 -21.81 -35.39
CA THR A 18 -8.70 -22.69 -34.21
C THR A 18 -8.36 -21.90 -32.91
N ARG A 19 -7.08 -21.59 -32.70
CA ARG A 19 -6.58 -20.82 -31.56
C ARG A 19 -6.78 -19.33 -31.74
N PHE A 20 -6.66 -18.86 -32.98
CA PHE A 20 -6.83 -17.46 -33.38
C PHE A 20 -7.94 -17.39 -34.44
N THR A 21 -9.17 -17.16 -34.01
CA THR A 21 -10.36 -17.34 -34.87
C THR A 21 -10.62 -16.15 -35.79
N ASN A 22 -10.16 -14.95 -35.43
CA ASN A 22 -10.30 -13.74 -36.25
C ASN A 22 -9.26 -12.67 -35.89
N ARG A 23 -9.12 -11.66 -36.79
CA ARG A 23 -8.17 -10.54 -36.65
C ARG A 23 -8.31 -9.77 -35.33
N SER A 24 -9.54 -9.49 -34.92
CA SER A 24 -9.79 -8.67 -33.73
C SER A 24 -9.35 -9.39 -32.45
N GLN A 25 -9.68 -10.66 -32.32
CA GLN A 25 -9.23 -11.48 -31.17
C GLN A 25 -7.71 -11.68 -31.16
N THR A 26 -7.12 -11.92 -32.34
CA THR A 26 -5.66 -12.05 -32.46
C THR A 26 -4.96 -10.74 -32.08
N ALA A 27 -5.44 -9.58 -32.57
CA ALA A 27 -4.90 -8.29 -32.23
C ALA A 27 -5.08 -7.98 -30.73
N GLU A 28 -6.22 -8.27 -30.17
CA GLU A 28 -6.49 -8.10 -28.72
C GLU A 28 -5.53 -8.94 -27.87
N LEU A 29 -5.36 -10.24 -28.21
CA LEU A 29 -4.45 -11.12 -27.51
C LEU A 29 -2.99 -10.64 -27.59
N LEU A 30 -2.53 -10.25 -28.79
CA LEU A 30 -1.18 -9.70 -29.00
C LEU A 30 -0.96 -8.41 -28.23
N LEU A 31 -1.98 -7.53 -28.18
CA LEU A 31 -1.92 -6.32 -27.38
C LEU A 31 -1.83 -6.65 -25.88
N LYS A 32 -2.65 -7.58 -25.37
CA LYS A 32 -2.59 -8.05 -23.99
C LYS A 32 -1.21 -8.59 -23.63
N LEU A 33 -0.67 -9.51 -24.45
CA LEU A 33 0.65 -10.09 -24.24
C LEU A 33 1.78 -9.02 -24.32
N GLY A 34 1.68 -8.08 -25.26
CA GLY A 34 2.61 -6.96 -25.36
C GLY A 34 2.52 -6.04 -24.15
N MET A 35 1.33 -5.70 -23.69
CA MET A 35 1.12 -4.88 -22.48
C MET A 35 1.67 -5.57 -21.23
N GLU A 36 1.49 -6.89 -21.09
CA GLU A 36 2.10 -7.67 -20.00
C GLU A 36 3.63 -7.62 -20.04
N GLN A 37 4.23 -7.74 -21.23
CA GLN A 37 5.68 -7.71 -21.40
C GLN A 37 6.29 -6.33 -21.10
N PHE A 38 5.58 -5.25 -21.43
CA PHE A 38 6.01 -3.86 -21.18
C PHE A 38 5.41 -3.25 -19.92
N ARG A 39 4.72 -4.03 -19.13
CA ARG A 39 4.10 -3.58 -17.91
C ARG A 39 5.17 -3.14 -16.90
N PRO A 40 5.14 -1.90 -16.41
CA PRO A 40 6.07 -1.49 -15.37
C PRO A 40 5.83 -2.32 -14.10
N GLU A 41 6.91 -2.85 -13.55
CA GLU A 41 6.86 -3.60 -12.29
C GLU A 41 6.34 -2.70 -11.16
N ARG A 42 5.27 -3.12 -10.52
CA ARG A 42 4.67 -2.38 -9.39
C ARG A 42 5.17 -2.95 -8.09
N THR A 43 5.86 -2.13 -7.33
CA THR A 43 6.44 -2.52 -6.05
C THR A 43 5.60 -1.96 -4.90
N ALA A 44 5.28 -2.81 -3.93
CA ALA A 44 4.73 -2.40 -2.64
C ALA A 44 5.67 -2.80 -1.50
N LEU A 45 5.69 -2.00 -0.43
CA LEU A 45 6.41 -2.27 0.79
C LEU A 45 5.43 -2.24 1.97
N ILE A 46 5.36 -3.32 2.77
CA ILE A 46 4.53 -3.40 3.95
C ILE A 46 5.41 -3.33 5.19
N LEU A 47 5.10 -2.39 6.09
CA LEU A 47 5.84 -2.14 7.32
C LEU A 47 5.33 -3.05 8.44
N CYS A 48 5.99 -4.18 8.65
CA CYS A 48 5.64 -5.21 9.63
C CYS A 48 6.62 -5.28 10.83
N GLY A 49 7.55 -4.33 10.94
CA GLY A 49 8.69 -4.38 11.89
C GLY A 49 8.41 -3.85 13.31
N GLY A 50 7.20 -3.44 13.64
CA GLY A 50 6.86 -2.86 14.96
C GLY A 50 7.16 -3.80 16.14
N LEU A 51 7.77 -3.27 17.21
CA LEU A 51 8.23 -4.01 18.40
C LEU A 51 7.15 -4.38 19.41
N GLU A 52 6.03 -3.67 19.45
CA GLU A 52 5.12 -3.84 20.58
C GLU A 52 3.85 -4.59 20.24
N PRO A 53 3.60 -5.69 20.98
CA PRO A 53 2.28 -6.27 21.05
C PRO A 53 1.38 -5.32 21.87
N ARG A 54 0.82 -4.27 21.23
CA ARG A 54 -0.18 -3.40 21.87
C ARG A 54 -1.50 -4.14 22.11
N ILE A 55 -1.69 -5.28 21.47
CA ILE A 55 -2.89 -6.11 21.57
C ILE A 55 -2.63 -7.27 22.52
N LYS A 56 -2.48 -6.97 23.81
CA LYS A 56 -2.35 -7.98 24.89
C LYS A 56 -3.74 -8.55 25.25
N PRO A 57 -3.86 -9.85 25.59
CA PRO A 57 -2.82 -10.90 25.68
C PRO A 57 -2.56 -11.63 24.36
N THR A 58 -3.31 -11.38 23.30
CA THR A 58 -3.36 -12.19 22.07
C THR A 58 -2.06 -12.12 21.24
N SER A 59 -1.29 -11.04 21.38
CA SER A 59 -0.11 -10.78 20.51
C SER A 59 1.24 -11.16 21.09
N PHE A 60 1.31 -11.80 22.28
CA PHE A 60 2.61 -12.24 22.83
C PHE A 60 3.26 -13.37 22.04
N ALA A 61 2.45 -14.23 21.42
CA ALA A 61 2.91 -15.39 20.68
C ALA A 61 2.75 -15.26 19.15
N THR A 62 2.03 -14.23 18.67
CA THR A 62 1.72 -14.03 17.25
C THR A 62 2.07 -12.60 16.84
N PRO A 63 2.87 -12.41 15.78
CA PRO A 63 3.16 -11.07 15.27
C PRO A 63 1.88 -10.41 14.78
N LYS A 64 1.74 -9.09 15.00
CA LYS A 64 0.55 -8.32 14.68
C LYS A 64 0.04 -8.51 13.24
N PRO A 65 0.89 -8.53 12.19
CA PRO A 65 0.45 -8.79 10.83
C PRO A 65 -0.21 -10.16 10.62
N LEU A 66 0.09 -11.14 11.48
CA LEU A 66 -0.52 -12.47 11.43
C LEU A 66 -1.73 -12.64 12.34
N LEU A 67 -2.21 -11.58 13.00
CA LEU A 67 -3.46 -11.66 13.76
C LEU A 67 -4.63 -11.95 12.81
N PRO A 68 -5.44 -12.99 13.11
CA PRO A 68 -6.56 -13.35 12.27
C PRO A 68 -7.66 -12.29 12.36
N ILE A 69 -8.10 -11.80 11.21
CA ILE A 69 -9.23 -10.89 11.06
C ILE A 69 -10.27 -11.60 10.21
N GLY A 70 -11.37 -12.05 10.82
CA GLY A 70 -12.29 -12.98 10.17
C GLY A 70 -11.61 -14.34 9.90
N TYR A 71 -11.40 -14.68 8.63
CA TYR A 71 -10.90 -16.02 8.24
C TYR A 71 -9.43 -16.06 7.89
N GLN A 72 -8.75 -14.91 7.80
CA GLN A 72 -7.34 -14.85 7.38
C GLN A 72 -6.60 -13.73 8.11
N PRO A 73 -5.25 -13.78 8.18
CA PRO A 73 -4.45 -12.73 8.78
C PRO A 73 -4.57 -11.38 8.07
N LEU A 74 -4.37 -10.32 8.84
CA LEU A 74 -4.33 -8.94 8.33
C LEU A 74 -3.40 -8.78 7.14
N LEU A 75 -2.20 -9.36 7.22
CA LEU A 75 -1.19 -9.31 6.15
C LEU A 75 -1.68 -9.97 4.85
N GLU A 76 -2.43 -11.06 4.93
CA GLU A 76 -3.00 -11.68 3.73
C GLU A 76 -4.01 -10.78 3.04
N TYR A 77 -4.90 -10.10 3.79
CA TYR A 77 -5.81 -9.11 3.19
C TYR A 77 -5.04 -8.01 2.45
N GLN A 78 -3.95 -7.52 3.03
CA GLN A 78 -3.12 -6.50 2.38
C GLN A 78 -2.45 -7.04 1.10
N ILE A 79 -1.88 -8.24 1.14
CA ILE A 79 -1.22 -8.86 -0.03
C ILE A 79 -2.25 -9.13 -1.13
N GLU A 80 -3.41 -9.70 -0.81
CA GLU A 80 -4.46 -9.96 -1.78
C GLU A 80 -5.01 -8.66 -2.39
N TYR A 81 -5.16 -7.61 -1.59
CA TYR A 81 -5.58 -6.31 -2.09
C TYR A 81 -4.57 -5.73 -3.07
N LEU A 82 -3.30 -5.73 -2.72
CA LEU A 82 -2.20 -5.29 -3.57
C LEU A 82 -2.14 -6.06 -4.88
N LYS A 83 -2.27 -7.40 -4.82
CA LYS A 83 -2.27 -8.27 -5.98
C LYS A 83 -3.37 -7.92 -6.99
N ARG A 84 -4.56 -7.56 -6.52
CA ARG A 84 -5.69 -7.18 -7.39
C ARG A 84 -5.46 -5.89 -8.17
N PHE A 85 -4.61 -5.01 -7.65
CA PHE A 85 -4.10 -3.83 -8.33
C PHE A 85 -2.73 -4.05 -8.96
N GLU A 86 -2.39 -5.33 -9.19
CA GLU A 86 -1.20 -5.73 -9.94
C GLU A 86 0.14 -5.32 -9.29
N PHE A 87 0.17 -5.12 -7.97
CA PHE A 87 1.41 -5.06 -7.22
C PHE A 87 1.92 -6.48 -7.00
N ASP A 88 2.73 -6.97 -7.92
CA ASP A 88 3.23 -8.35 -7.94
C ASP A 88 4.58 -8.52 -7.22
N ARG A 89 5.27 -7.43 -6.91
CA ARG A 89 6.49 -7.39 -6.12
C ARG A 89 6.21 -6.75 -4.77
N ILE A 90 6.24 -7.56 -3.71
CA ILE A 90 5.94 -7.11 -2.36
C ILE A 90 7.16 -7.30 -1.47
N ILE A 91 7.63 -6.20 -0.87
CA ILE A 91 8.71 -6.17 0.11
C ILE A 91 8.05 -6.11 1.49
N LEU A 92 8.47 -6.99 2.40
CA LEU A 92 8.04 -6.98 3.79
C LEU A 92 9.19 -6.51 4.66
N ALA A 93 9.05 -5.34 5.29
CA ALA A 93 9.96 -4.90 6.34
C ALA A 93 9.53 -5.58 7.64
N ILE A 94 10.30 -6.56 8.11
CA ILE A 94 9.97 -7.44 9.23
C ILE A 94 11.04 -7.40 10.32
N GLY A 95 10.62 -7.50 11.56
CA GLY A 95 11.49 -7.44 12.73
C GLY A 95 11.05 -8.43 13.81
N PHE A 96 10.21 -8.02 14.73
CA PHE A 96 9.76 -8.89 15.83
C PHE A 96 9.01 -10.13 15.32
N LEU A 97 9.40 -11.32 15.81
CA LEU A 97 8.84 -12.62 15.40
C LEU A 97 8.88 -12.88 13.88
N GLN A 98 9.89 -12.35 13.20
CA GLN A 98 10.04 -12.41 11.75
C GLN A 98 10.00 -13.85 11.19
N GLU A 99 10.53 -14.84 11.93
CA GLU A 99 10.53 -16.23 11.50
C GLU A 99 9.12 -16.82 11.39
N GLN A 100 8.18 -16.32 12.18
CA GLN A 100 6.79 -16.74 12.08
C GLN A 100 6.13 -16.17 10.83
N ILE A 101 6.44 -14.92 10.48
CA ILE A 101 5.91 -14.28 9.26
C ILE A 101 6.47 -15.00 8.03
N VAL A 102 7.79 -15.24 7.97
CA VAL A 102 8.44 -15.94 6.86
C VAL A 102 7.84 -17.34 6.71
N ARG A 103 7.82 -18.15 7.78
CA ARG A 103 7.25 -19.50 7.75
C ARG A 103 5.80 -19.51 7.26
N TYR A 104 4.99 -18.60 7.79
CA TYR A 104 3.58 -18.49 7.40
C TYR A 104 3.40 -18.24 5.91
N LEU A 105 4.20 -17.34 5.32
CA LEU A 105 4.08 -16.94 3.92
C LEU A 105 4.72 -17.96 2.96
N ASP A 106 5.82 -18.62 3.36
CA ASP A 106 6.51 -19.62 2.54
C ASP A 106 5.64 -20.88 2.32
N GLU A 107 4.73 -21.18 3.27
CA GLU A 107 3.76 -22.27 3.15
C GLU A 107 2.59 -21.96 2.20
N ARG A 108 2.53 -20.72 1.68
CA ARG A 108 1.39 -20.23 0.87
C ARG A 108 1.78 -19.84 -0.55
N LYS A 109 0.91 -20.18 -1.50
CA LYS A 109 1.05 -19.77 -2.90
C LYS A 109 0.22 -18.52 -3.16
N LEU A 110 0.71 -17.36 -2.72
CA LEU A 110 0.00 -16.09 -2.85
C LEU A 110 0.00 -15.53 -4.28
N GLY A 111 0.87 -16.03 -5.17
CA GLY A 111 0.97 -15.59 -6.56
C GLY A 111 1.58 -14.19 -6.72
N VAL A 112 2.42 -13.79 -5.77
CA VAL A 112 3.22 -12.56 -5.79
C VAL A 112 4.68 -12.89 -5.47
N ARG A 113 5.60 -12.01 -5.85
CA ARG A 113 7.04 -12.13 -5.54
C ARG A 113 7.33 -11.45 -4.22
N LEU A 114 7.52 -12.24 -3.17
CA LEU A 114 7.87 -11.73 -1.84
C LEU A 114 9.38 -11.50 -1.71
N ARG A 115 9.75 -10.42 -1.03
CA ARG A 115 11.10 -10.09 -0.57
C ARG A 115 11.02 -9.65 0.88
N TYR A 116 12.06 -9.94 1.66
CA TYR A 116 12.12 -9.62 3.08
C TYR A 116 13.25 -8.62 3.35
N SER A 117 12.93 -7.52 4.01
CA SER A 117 13.87 -6.56 4.58
C SER A 117 13.89 -6.74 6.09
N PHE A 118 14.94 -7.36 6.61
CA PHE A 118 15.05 -7.72 8.03
C PHE A 118 15.52 -6.52 8.85
N GLU A 119 14.81 -6.22 9.94
CA GLU A 119 15.17 -5.21 10.92
C GLU A 119 15.78 -5.90 12.15
N LYS A 120 17.07 -5.67 12.43
CA LYS A 120 17.74 -6.17 13.65
C LYS A 120 17.26 -5.45 14.90
N GLU A 121 16.95 -4.18 14.75
CA GLU A 121 16.38 -3.26 15.75
C GLU A 121 15.26 -2.47 15.10
N PRO A 122 14.29 -1.95 15.88
CA PRO A 122 13.21 -1.15 15.31
C PRO A 122 13.73 0.11 14.65
N LEU A 123 13.42 0.27 13.37
CA LEU A 123 13.87 1.39 12.56
C LEU A 123 12.86 2.51 12.43
N ASP A 124 11.61 2.30 12.90
CA ASP A 124 10.47 3.16 12.63
C ASP A 124 10.13 3.25 11.13
N THR A 125 9.06 3.97 10.74
CA THR A 125 8.52 3.96 9.38
C THR A 125 9.54 4.34 8.31
N GLY A 126 10.23 5.46 8.47
CA GLY A 126 11.25 5.94 7.53
C GLY A 126 12.49 5.05 7.49
N GLY A 127 12.98 4.62 8.66
CA GLY A 127 14.15 3.76 8.75
C GLY A 127 13.93 2.39 8.13
N ALA A 128 12.75 1.79 8.31
CA ALA A 128 12.35 0.52 7.69
C ALA A 128 12.33 0.62 6.16
N ILE A 129 11.77 1.70 5.62
CA ILE A 129 11.78 1.98 4.19
C ILE A 129 13.21 2.16 3.67
N LYS A 130 14.03 2.91 4.37
CA LYS A 130 15.45 3.12 4.02
C LYS A 130 16.24 1.80 4.04
N ASN A 131 15.96 0.90 4.97
CA ASN A 131 16.60 -0.42 5.05
C ASN A 131 16.32 -1.28 3.80
N ALA A 132 15.15 -1.10 3.18
CA ALA A 132 14.75 -1.78 1.95
C ALA A 132 15.23 -1.09 0.65
N GLU A 133 16.00 0.00 0.71
CA GLU A 133 16.38 0.86 -0.42
C GLU A 133 16.91 0.10 -1.63
N LEU A 134 17.79 -0.90 -1.42
CA LEU A 134 18.38 -1.68 -2.51
C LEU A 134 17.37 -2.57 -3.27
N MET A 135 16.17 -2.72 -2.74
CA MET A 135 15.08 -3.48 -3.35
C MET A 135 14.10 -2.58 -4.12
N ILE A 136 14.32 -1.25 -4.12
CA ILE A 136 13.38 -0.26 -4.67
C ILE A 136 14.06 0.45 -5.84
N SER A 137 13.42 0.41 -7.01
CA SER A 137 13.97 0.98 -8.26
C SER A 137 13.08 2.06 -8.91
N SER A 138 11.84 2.16 -8.50
CA SER A 138 10.84 3.10 -9.04
C SER A 138 9.91 3.58 -7.93
N ASP A 139 8.94 4.44 -8.27
CA ASP A 139 7.88 4.81 -7.34
C ASP A 139 7.22 3.56 -6.76
N PHE A 140 7.00 3.55 -5.46
CA PHE A 140 6.49 2.38 -4.76
C PHE A 140 5.38 2.76 -3.78
N LEU A 141 4.46 1.84 -3.59
CA LEU A 141 3.43 1.94 -2.56
C LEU A 141 4.01 1.48 -1.22
N THR A 142 3.68 2.15 -0.14
CA THR A 142 4.01 1.72 1.22
C THR A 142 2.75 1.65 2.07
N LEU A 143 2.64 0.61 2.89
CA LEU A 143 1.52 0.36 3.79
C LEU A 143 2.04 0.10 5.20
N ASN A 144 1.39 0.68 6.21
CA ASN A 144 1.56 0.20 7.57
C ASN A 144 0.99 -1.21 7.71
N GLY A 145 1.69 -2.10 8.39
CA GLY A 145 1.29 -3.51 8.57
C GLY A 145 0.08 -3.72 9.50
N ASP A 146 -0.48 -2.65 10.03
CA ASP A 146 -1.62 -2.65 10.95
C ASP A 146 -2.86 -1.92 10.41
N VAL A 147 -2.87 -1.54 9.15
CA VAL A 147 -4.04 -0.91 8.51
C VAL A 147 -4.80 -1.88 7.62
N ILE A 148 -6.13 -1.71 7.60
CA ILE A 148 -7.01 -2.43 6.69
C ILE A 148 -7.97 -1.44 6.05
N PHE A 149 -8.28 -1.65 4.77
CA PHE A 149 -9.14 -0.73 4.02
C PHE A 149 -9.87 -1.48 2.90
N SER A 150 -10.99 -0.91 2.44
CA SER A 150 -11.68 -1.32 1.22
C SER A 150 -12.22 -0.10 0.47
N GLY A 151 -12.43 -0.25 -0.83
CA GLY A 151 -12.88 0.87 -1.68
C GLY A 151 -11.77 1.85 -2.05
N LEU A 152 -10.51 1.58 -1.76
CA LEU A 152 -9.36 2.41 -2.12
C LEU A 152 -8.82 1.97 -3.49
N ASP A 153 -9.12 2.73 -4.52
CA ASP A 153 -8.61 2.49 -5.88
C ASP A 153 -7.12 2.88 -5.96
N LEU A 154 -6.24 1.88 -5.87
CA LEU A 154 -4.78 2.11 -5.88
C LEU A 154 -4.28 2.63 -7.23
N ASP A 155 -4.98 2.37 -8.34
CA ASP A 155 -4.63 2.94 -9.64
C ASP A 155 -4.85 4.44 -9.67
N LYS A 156 -5.96 4.90 -9.07
CA LYS A 156 -6.23 6.33 -8.92
C LYS A 156 -5.24 7.00 -7.98
N VAL A 157 -4.83 6.33 -6.90
CA VAL A 157 -3.79 6.86 -5.98
C VAL A 157 -2.46 7.05 -6.72
N VAL A 158 -2.00 6.03 -7.46
CA VAL A 158 -0.75 6.09 -8.25
C VAL A 158 -0.86 7.13 -9.37
N HIS A 159 -2.02 7.22 -10.04
CA HIS A 159 -2.24 8.25 -11.06
C HIS A 159 -2.19 9.67 -10.47
N ALA A 160 -2.85 9.89 -9.33
CA ALA A 160 -2.84 11.17 -8.63
C ALA A 160 -1.43 11.55 -8.17
N HIS A 161 -0.64 10.58 -7.69
CA HIS A 161 0.77 10.78 -7.33
C HIS A 161 1.57 11.32 -8.52
N LYS A 162 1.49 10.66 -9.67
CA LYS A 162 2.20 11.09 -10.88
C LYS A 162 1.74 12.47 -11.35
N LYS A 163 0.43 12.73 -11.32
CA LYS A 163 -0.16 14.01 -11.75
C LYS A 163 0.21 15.18 -10.83
N SER A 164 0.35 14.93 -9.53
CA SER A 164 0.68 15.97 -8.54
C SER A 164 2.14 16.42 -8.58
N GLU A 165 3.03 15.67 -9.26
CA GLU A 165 4.48 15.88 -9.27
C GLU A 165 5.10 15.95 -7.86
N SER A 166 4.43 15.35 -6.89
CA SER A 166 4.87 15.32 -5.49
C SER A 166 5.84 14.15 -5.25
N MET A 167 6.72 14.28 -4.28
CA MET A 167 7.63 13.19 -3.91
C MET A 167 6.95 12.12 -3.06
N VAL A 168 5.88 12.51 -2.34
CA VAL A 168 5.07 11.62 -1.52
C VAL A 168 3.59 11.95 -1.74
N THR A 169 2.78 10.92 -1.90
CA THR A 169 1.33 11.01 -1.76
C THR A 169 0.91 10.24 -0.52
N VAL A 170 0.21 10.92 0.38
CA VAL A 170 -0.35 10.34 1.62
C VAL A 170 -1.83 10.07 1.39
N VAL A 171 -2.28 8.84 1.58
CA VAL A 171 -3.71 8.52 1.62
C VAL A 171 -4.27 8.98 2.96
N LEU A 172 -5.39 9.67 2.91
CA LEU A 172 -6.07 10.25 4.07
C LEU A 172 -7.43 9.58 4.26
N ALA A 173 -7.77 9.26 5.50
CA ALA A 173 -9.08 8.77 5.89
C ALA A 173 -9.75 9.76 6.85
N LYS A 174 -11.08 9.72 6.97
CA LYS A 174 -11.81 10.51 7.95
C LYS A 174 -11.80 9.83 9.32
N SER A 175 -11.54 10.60 10.36
CA SER A 175 -11.59 10.12 11.74
C SER A 175 -12.24 11.12 12.68
N ARG A 176 -13.04 10.61 13.61
CA ARG A 176 -13.60 11.39 14.74
C ARG A 176 -12.67 11.44 15.94
N THR A 177 -11.56 10.69 15.88
CA THR A 177 -10.54 10.64 16.95
C THR A 177 -9.16 10.95 16.38
N PRO A 178 -8.95 12.14 15.79
CA PRO A 178 -7.69 12.48 15.10
C PRO A 178 -6.47 12.47 16.03
N ALA A 179 -6.69 12.65 17.34
CA ALA A 179 -5.63 12.59 18.36
C ALA A 179 -4.92 11.22 18.45
N ARG A 180 -5.49 10.17 17.87
CA ARG A 180 -4.87 8.84 17.80
C ARG A 180 -3.92 8.68 16.61
N PHE A 181 -4.02 9.54 15.62
CA PHE A 181 -3.37 9.45 14.31
C PHE A 181 -2.64 10.75 13.97
N GLY A 182 -2.05 10.81 12.78
CA GLY A 182 -1.52 12.06 12.25
C GLY A 182 -2.66 12.90 11.63
N ALA A 183 -3.02 14.02 12.24
CA ALA A 183 -3.98 14.95 11.66
C ALA A 183 -3.35 15.73 10.51
N VAL A 184 -4.09 15.87 9.40
CA VAL A 184 -3.59 16.47 8.15
C VAL A 184 -4.52 17.57 7.67
N GLU A 185 -3.93 18.72 7.31
CA GLU A 185 -4.62 19.81 6.63
C GLU A 185 -4.10 19.96 5.20
N LEU A 186 -5.00 20.27 4.29
CA LEU A 186 -4.73 20.42 2.87
C LEU A 186 -5.07 21.83 2.39
N ASP A 187 -4.33 22.31 1.40
CA ASP A 187 -4.74 23.47 0.60
C ASP A 187 -5.80 23.10 -0.48
N ALA A 188 -6.15 24.07 -1.31
CA ALA A 188 -7.14 23.90 -2.38
C ALA A 188 -6.69 22.91 -3.47
N GLU A 189 -5.39 22.74 -3.65
CA GLU A 189 -4.76 21.83 -4.61
C GLU A 189 -4.48 20.44 -3.99
N ASN A 190 -4.98 20.17 -2.77
CA ASN A 190 -4.72 18.98 -1.96
C ASN A 190 -3.24 18.77 -1.60
N ARG A 191 -2.41 19.82 -1.54
CA ARG A 191 -1.09 19.71 -0.97
C ARG A 191 -1.18 19.71 0.55
N VAL A 192 -0.33 18.92 1.21
CA VAL A 192 -0.30 18.86 2.68
C VAL A 192 0.39 20.11 3.19
N VAL A 193 -0.35 20.95 3.93
CA VAL A 193 0.14 22.19 4.54
C VAL A 193 0.41 22.04 6.04
N SER A 194 -0.25 21.07 6.68
CA SER A 194 -0.03 20.74 8.09
C SER A 194 -0.13 19.24 8.30
N PHE A 195 0.81 18.70 9.08
CA PHE A 195 0.82 17.30 9.51
C PHE A 195 1.25 17.27 10.98
N VAL A 196 0.34 16.87 11.86
CA VAL A 196 0.58 16.82 13.31
C VAL A 196 0.35 15.40 13.80
N GLU A 197 1.43 14.69 14.08
CA GLU A 197 1.35 13.33 14.62
C GLU A 197 0.83 13.34 16.05
N LYS A 198 -0.28 12.63 16.28
CA LYS A 198 -0.96 12.48 17.58
C LYS A 198 -1.18 13.82 18.30
N PRO A 199 -1.97 14.73 17.73
CA PRO A 199 -2.17 16.06 18.29
C PRO A 199 -2.71 15.97 19.73
N ARG A 200 -2.14 16.78 20.62
CA ARG A 200 -2.54 16.82 22.05
C ARG A 200 -3.93 17.42 22.28
N LYS A 201 -4.38 18.30 21.37
CA LYS A 201 -5.72 18.90 21.45
C LYS A 201 -6.72 18.04 20.70
N GLN A 202 -7.85 17.72 21.34
CA GLN A 202 -8.98 17.14 20.65
C GLN A 202 -9.58 18.19 19.73
N THR A 203 -9.55 17.93 18.43
CA THR A 203 -10.35 18.66 17.44
C THR A 203 -11.79 18.16 17.54
N VAL A 204 -12.75 19.07 17.60
CA VAL A 204 -14.18 18.72 17.58
C VAL A 204 -14.57 18.47 16.13
N GLY A 205 -15.15 17.30 15.85
CA GLY A 205 -15.61 16.92 14.50
C GLY A 205 -14.70 15.92 13.78
N GLU A 206 -15.06 15.60 12.55
CA GLU A 206 -14.27 14.74 11.68
C GLU A 206 -13.09 15.50 11.08
N SER A 207 -11.93 14.86 11.06
CA SER A 207 -10.71 15.40 10.46
C SER A 207 -10.09 14.37 9.52
N TRP A 208 -9.37 14.85 8.52
CA TRP A 208 -8.52 14.00 7.70
C TRP A 208 -7.30 13.57 8.51
N VAL A 209 -7.04 12.27 8.52
CA VAL A 209 -5.90 11.68 9.21
C VAL A 209 -5.08 10.83 8.25
N ASN A 210 -3.82 10.66 8.57
CA ASN A 210 -2.92 9.74 7.89
C ASN A 210 -3.47 8.31 7.96
N ALA A 211 -3.76 7.71 6.81
CA ALA A 211 -4.27 6.34 6.73
C ALA A 211 -3.16 5.27 6.77
N GLY A 212 -1.90 5.65 6.83
CA GLY A 212 -0.77 4.71 6.79
C GLY A 212 -0.57 4.04 5.43
N VAL A 213 -0.97 4.71 4.35
CA VAL A 213 -0.78 4.27 2.97
C VAL A 213 -0.15 5.42 2.19
N TYR A 214 0.95 5.15 1.48
CA TYR A 214 1.74 6.17 0.79
C TYR A 214 2.20 5.70 -0.58
N VAL A 215 2.30 6.61 -1.55
CA VAL A 215 3.12 6.42 -2.76
C VAL A 215 4.35 7.32 -2.61
N ILE A 216 5.53 6.74 -2.79
CA ILE A 216 6.80 7.40 -2.48
C ILE A 216 7.75 7.29 -3.67
N GLN A 217 8.36 8.41 -4.07
CA GLN A 217 9.45 8.41 -5.03
C GLN A 217 10.77 7.94 -4.37
N PRO A 218 11.61 7.15 -5.07
CA PRO A 218 12.89 6.68 -4.53
C PRO A 218 13.82 7.81 -4.04
N SER A 219 13.72 9.00 -4.63
CA SER A 219 14.49 10.18 -4.23
C SER A 219 14.29 10.59 -2.76
N VAL A 220 13.14 10.24 -2.16
CA VAL A 220 12.87 10.45 -0.73
C VAL A 220 13.84 9.67 0.15
N LEU A 221 14.29 8.49 -0.31
CA LEU A 221 15.22 7.64 0.44
C LEU A 221 16.56 8.34 0.71
N GLY A 222 16.99 9.23 -0.19
CA GLY A 222 18.16 10.08 0.02
C GLY A 222 18.03 11.07 1.17
N LYS A 223 16.81 11.39 1.60
CA LYS A 223 16.52 12.31 2.73
C LYS A 223 16.50 11.60 4.08
N ILE A 224 16.61 10.27 4.10
CA ILE A 224 16.57 9.40 5.30
C ILE A 224 17.99 8.92 5.60
N ALA A 225 18.44 9.08 6.84
CA ALA A 225 19.76 8.60 7.26
C ALA A 225 19.80 7.06 7.29
N LYS A 226 20.86 6.47 6.74
CA LYS A 226 21.05 5.02 6.70
C LYS A 226 21.29 4.45 8.12
N ALA A 227 20.74 3.24 8.37
CA ALA A 227 20.91 2.47 9.61
C ALA A 227 20.55 3.27 10.89
N LYS A 228 19.59 4.19 10.81
CA LYS A 228 19.08 4.93 11.95
C LYS A 228 17.57 4.81 12.04
N ARG A 229 17.08 4.82 13.26
CA ARG A 229 15.63 4.96 13.50
C ARG A 229 15.19 6.32 12.97
N ALA A 230 14.18 6.32 12.10
CA ALA A 230 13.61 7.52 11.50
C ALA A 230 12.13 7.34 11.24
N SER A 231 11.32 8.34 11.55
CA SER A 231 9.89 8.38 11.21
C SER A 231 9.68 9.15 9.91
N LEU A 232 8.86 8.65 9.02
CA LEU A 232 8.40 9.43 7.86
C LEU A 232 7.70 10.69 8.32
N GLU A 233 6.84 10.56 9.30
CA GLU A 233 5.91 11.58 9.78
C GLU A 233 6.63 12.70 10.55
N LEU A 234 7.61 12.33 11.37
CA LEU A 234 8.31 13.28 12.25
C LEU A 234 9.60 13.83 11.64
N ASP A 235 10.32 13.03 10.85
CA ASP A 235 11.66 13.38 10.38
C ASP A 235 11.73 13.77 8.90
N VAL A 236 10.82 13.21 8.07
CA VAL A 236 10.86 13.37 6.61
C VAL A 236 9.78 14.33 6.13
N PHE A 237 8.52 14.12 6.50
CA PHE A 237 7.41 14.95 6.04
C PHE A 237 7.56 16.42 6.34
N PRO A 238 8.05 16.89 7.53
CA PRO A 238 8.25 18.30 7.78
C PRO A 238 9.20 18.99 6.79
N LYS A 239 10.18 18.26 6.26
CA LYS A 239 11.11 18.79 5.25
C LYS A 239 10.43 18.88 3.89
N LEU A 240 9.70 17.85 3.50
CA LEU A 240 8.98 17.78 2.21
C LEU A 240 7.81 18.77 2.15
N MET A 241 7.11 19.02 3.25
CA MET A 241 6.04 20.03 3.32
C MET A 241 6.57 21.44 3.02
N ARG A 242 7.75 21.81 3.54
CA ARG A 242 8.39 23.11 3.23
C ARG A 242 8.69 23.28 1.74
N GLU A 243 8.91 22.18 1.03
CA GLU A 243 9.15 22.11 -0.41
C GLU A 243 7.84 21.95 -1.21
N SER A 244 6.66 21.91 -0.55
CA SER A 244 5.34 21.59 -1.14
C SER A 244 5.35 20.27 -1.94
N LYS A 245 6.09 19.26 -1.45
CA LYS A 245 6.32 17.98 -2.12
C LYS A 245 5.46 16.82 -1.60
N ILE A 246 4.42 17.12 -0.81
CA ILE A 246 3.47 16.11 -0.31
C ILE A 246 2.07 16.42 -0.81
N PHE A 247 1.43 15.42 -1.41
CA PHE A 247 0.05 15.45 -1.86
C PHE A 247 -0.84 14.57 -0.97
N GLY A 248 -2.04 15.03 -0.64
CA GLY A 248 -3.04 14.30 0.11
C GLY A 248 -4.09 13.68 -0.79
N TYR A 249 -4.23 12.36 -0.76
CA TYR A 249 -5.29 11.64 -1.47
C TYR A 249 -6.41 11.26 -0.51
N LYS A 250 -7.60 11.83 -0.68
CA LYS A 250 -8.77 11.59 0.18
C LYS A 250 -9.42 10.25 -0.14
N HIS A 251 -9.50 9.38 0.85
CA HIS A 251 -10.21 8.11 0.78
C HIS A 251 -11.48 8.17 1.64
N GLU A 252 -12.62 7.90 1.04
CA GLU A 252 -13.93 7.96 1.69
C GLU A 252 -14.54 6.57 1.96
N GLY A 253 -13.84 5.49 1.55
CA GLY A 253 -14.22 4.11 1.83
C GLY A 253 -13.89 3.66 3.25
N TYR A 254 -14.02 2.36 3.50
CA TYR A 254 -13.66 1.78 4.78
C TYR A 254 -12.16 1.85 5.04
N TRP A 255 -11.80 2.31 6.22
CA TRP A 255 -10.44 2.30 6.76
C TRP A 255 -10.45 2.02 8.25
N ALA A 256 -9.51 1.20 8.71
CA ALA A 256 -9.27 0.97 10.13
C ALA A 256 -7.79 0.71 10.39
N ASP A 257 -7.31 1.27 11.49
CA ASP A 257 -6.06 0.89 12.15
C ASP A 257 -6.38 -0.19 13.19
N VAL A 258 -5.58 -1.25 13.21
CA VAL A 258 -5.70 -2.37 14.15
C VAL A 258 -4.64 -2.20 15.25
N GLY A 259 -4.60 -1.01 15.86
CA GLY A 259 -3.57 -0.61 16.83
C GLY A 259 -3.82 -1.07 18.26
N THR A 260 -5.07 -1.29 18.66
CA THR A 260 -5.48 -1.65 20.02
C THR A 260 -6.39 -2.88 20.04
N PRO A 261 -6.61 -3.52 21.22
CA PRO A 261 -7.59 -4.62 21.35
C PRO A 261 -9.01 -4.18 20.92
N GLU A 262 -9.40 -2.97 21.24
CA GLU A 262 -10.70 -2.41 20.89
C GLU A 262 -10.84 -2.26 19.37
N ASP A 263 -9.79 -1.79 18.67
CA ASP A 263 -9.77 -1.70 17.22
C ASP A 263 -9.86 -3.09 16.58
N TYR A 264 -9.11 -4.05 17.10
CA TYR A 264 -9.17 -5.42 16.66
C TYR A 264 -10.59 -6.01 16.76
N LEU A 265 -11.25 -5.86 17.92
CA LEU A 265 -12.62 -6.32 18.11
C LEU A 265 -13.62 -5.58 17.22
N ARG A 266 -13.40 -4.28 16.98
CA ARG A 266 -14.21 -3.50 16.05
C ARG A 266 -14.11 -4.05 14.64
N VAL A 267 -12.89 -4.27 14.12
CA VAL A 267 -12.68 -4.80 12.76
C VAL A 267 -13.25 -6.21 12.61
N GLN A 268 -13.13 -7.08 13.64
CA GLN A 268 -13.78 -8.38 13.65
C GLN A 268 -15.30 -8.26 13.48
N ARG A 269 -15.93 -7.33 14.20
CA ARG A 269 -17.36 -7.05 14.08
C ARG A 269 -17.72 -6.52 12.69
N ASP A 270 -16.91 -5.60 12.15
CA ASP A 270 -17.14 -4.96 10.86
C ASP A 270 -17.13 -5.99 9.72
N ILE A 271 -16.29 -7.03 9.81
CA ILE A 271 -16.34 -8.18 8.88
C ILE A 271 -17.64 -8.96 9.03
N LEU A 272 -18.01 -9.34 10.26
CA LEU A 272 -19.20 -10.15 10.52
C LEU A 272 -20.49 -9.44 10.10
N THR A 273 -20.55 -8.13 10.24
CA THR A 273 -21.71 -7.30 9.86
C THR A 273 -21.70 -6.87 8.39
N GLY A 274 -20.62 -7.15 7.64
CA GLY A 274 -20.45 -6.72 6.25
C GLY A 274 -20.15 -5.22 6.09
N ALA A 275 -19.79 -4.51 7.19
CA ALA A 275 -19.33 -3.13 7.13
C ALA A 275 -17.95 -3.02 6.48
N PHE A 276 -17.08 -4.01 6.70
CA PHE A 276 -15.86 -4.20 5.93
C PHE A 276 -16.07 -5.28 4.86
N LYS A 277 -15.85 -4.91 3.62
CA LYS A 277 -15.92 -5.82 2.47
C LYS A 277 -14.59 -5.79 1.73
N PRO A 278 -13.76 -6.83 1.84
CA PRO A 278 -12.42 -6.85 1.23
C PRO A 278 -12.41 -6.66 -0.29
N GLN A 279 -13.57 -6.86 -0.93
CA GLN A 279 -13.70 -6.80 -2.39
C GLN A 279 -14.16 -5.43 -2.92
N ASP A 280 -14.61 -4.50 -2.07
CA ASP A 280 -15.07 -3.19 -2.52
C ASP A 280 -13.91 -2.37 -3.11
N GLY A 281 -14.19 -1.67 -4.22
CA GLY A 281 -13.24 -0.80 -4.90
C GLY A 281 -12.23 -1.51 -5.80
N ILE A 282 -12.41 -2.79 -6.06
CA ILE A 282 -11.54 -3.58 -6.93
C ILE A 282 -12.02 -3.43 -8.38
N PRO A 283 -11.08 -3.24 -9.35
CA PRO A 283 -11.43 -3.25 -10.76
C PRO A 283 -12.15 -4.55 -11.14
N SER A 284 -13.26 -4.44 -11.87
CA SER A 284 -13.90 -5.60 -12.49
C SER A 284 -12.92 -6.21 -13.49
N THR A 285 -12.55 -7.45 -13.29
CA THR A 285 -11.69 -8.22 -14.22
C THR A 285 -12.39 -8.46 -15.54
#